data_d13546531bbcde7298aca2001274fcb3
#
_entry.id   d13546531bbcde7298aca2001274fcb3
#
_cell.length_a   1.000
_cell.length_b   1.000
_cell.length_c   1.000
_cell.angle_alpha   90.00
_cell.angle_beta   90.00
_cell.angle_gamma   90.00
#
_symmetry.space_group_name_H-M   'P 1'
#
loop_
_entity.id
_entity.type
_entity.pdbx_description
1 polymer ?
#
loop_
_entity_poly.entity_id
_entity_poly.type
_entity_poly.pdbx_seq_one_letter_code
_entity_poly.pdbx_strand_id
1 'polypeptide(L)'
;MKRQIVSCGIFAMLLLASCNGAQQTSEVDLIDIAGGMEKLTELKVSDLGKTIRYIPLETTDSCLIGDFPNIKLLDDKIMVYNGKQCLLFDKETGKFICSVGHRGDDPEAYSSTCGYLNPKNQLLYFNRDPNQLVKYDQKGNFAGVITIPSPETSTGNIQINRPGMNGFVFSDSIIIG
;
A
#
# COMPACT_ATOMS: atom_id res chain seq x y z
N MET A 1 -9.30 39.62 56.18
CA MET A 1 -9.86 38.31 55.78
C MET A 1 -10.70 38.33 54.50
N LYS A 2 -11.33 39.45 54.05
CA LYS A 2 -12.13 39.48 52.81
C LYS A 2 -11.32 39.44 51.48
N ARG A 3 -10.05 39.84 51.48
CA ARG A 3 -9.19 39.88 50.25
C ARG A 3 -8.69 38.50 49.79
N GLN A 4 -8.50 37.53 50.69
CA GLN A 4 -8.00 36.21 50.36
C GLN A 4 -9.06 35.29 49.75
N ILE A 5 -10.33 35.49 50.07
CA ILE A 5 -11.43 34.66 49.54
C ILE A 5 -11.68 34.96 48.06
N VAL A 6 -11.52 36.24 47.62
CA VAL A 6 -11.71 36.63 46.21
C VAL A 6 -10.60 36.08 45.32
N SER A 7 -9.36 36.00 45.84
CA SER A 7 -8.22 35.43 45.08
C SER A 7 -8.35 33.92 44.84
N CYS A 8 -8.90 33.18 45.80
CA CYS A 8 -9.09 31.73 45.69
C CYS A 8 -10.25 31.39 44.71
N GLY A 9 -11.30 32.23 44.65
CA GLY A 9 -12.41 32.07 43.73
C GLY A 9 -12.03 32.26 42.25
N ILE A 10 -11.14 33.22 41.96
CA ILE A 10 -10.66 33.49 40.57
C ILE A 10 -9.73 32.37 40.10
N PHE A 11 -8.92 31.80 41.00
CA PHE A 11 -8.03 30.66 40.64
C PHE A 11 -8.80 29.36 40.38
N ALA A 12 -9.90 29.13 41.11
CA ALA A 12 -10.77 27.97 40.89
C ALA A 12 -11.57 28.07 39.58
N MET A 13 -11.90 29.29 39.12
CA MET A 13 -12.63 29.51 37.86
C MET A 13 -11.74 29.31 36.61
N LEU A 14 -10.43 29.50 36.73
CA LEU A 14 -9.46 29.31 35.63
C LEU A 14 -9.17 27.84 35.37
N LEU A 15 -9.44 26.93 36.29
CA LEU A 15 -9.21 25.51 36.12
C LEU A 15 -10.35 24.76 35.37
N LEU A 16 -11.51 25.43 35.20
CA LEU A 16 -12.66 24.85 34.48
C LEU A 16 -12.65 25.13 32.97
N ALA A 17 -11.74 25.97 32.49
CA ALA A 17 -11.64 26.34 31.07
C ALA A 17 -10.70 25.40 30.24
N SER A 18 -10.14 24.34 30.85
CA SER A 18 -9.13 23.49 30.22
C SER A 18 -9.66 22.19 29.60
N CYS A 19 -10.97 22.07 29.40
CA CYS A 19 -11.55 20.91 28.74
C CYS A 19 -12.36 21.27 27.48
N ASN A 20 -11.72 21.97 26.53
CA ASN A 20 -12.16 21.95 25.14
C ASN A 20 -11.06 21.30 24.29
N GLY A 21 -10.80 20.01 24.55
CA GLY A 21 -10.20 19.15 23.56
C GLY A 21 -11.20 19.04 22.41
N ALA A 22 -10.99 19.82 21.35
CA ALA A 22 -11.65 19.56 20.08
C ALA A 22 -11.31 18.11 19.69
N GLN A 23 -12.24 17.18 19.92
CA GLN A 23 -12.21 15.90 19.22
C GLN A 23 -12.30 16.28 17.74
N GLN A 24 -11.17 16.21 17.05
CA GLN A 24 -11.19 16.06 15.60
C GLN A 24 -11.83 14.68 15.34
N THR A 25 -13.14 14.66 15.23
CA THR A 25 -13.83 13.60 14.54
C THR A 25 -13.34 13.70 13.10
N SER A 26 -12.39 12.84 12.72
CA SER A 26 -12.14 12.58 11.31
C SER A 26 -13.49 12.10 10.77
N GLU A 27 -14.12 12.93 9.97
CA GLU A 27 -15.32 12.58 9.22
C GLU A 27 -14.89 11.43 8.30
N VAL A 28 -15.22 10.21 8.70
CA VAL A 28 -15.00 9.04 7.86
C VAL A 28 -16.13 9.10 6.84
N ASP A 29 -15.79 9.33 5.59
CA ASP A 29 -16.74 9.24 4.49
C ASP A 29 -17.33 7.82 4.47
N LEU A 30 -18.53 7.69 5.00
CA LEU A 30 -19.28 6.44 4.99
C LEU A 30 -19.94 6.28 3.62
N ILE A 31 -19.62 5.20 2.93
CA ILE A 31 -20.30 4.82 1.70
C ILE A 31 -21.61 4.14 2.08
N ASP A 32 -22.72 4.81 1.85
CA ASP A 32 -24.07 4.23 2.03
C ASP A 32 -24.42 3.29 0.87
N ILE A 33 -24.06 2.04 1.02
CA ILE A 33 -24.31 1.00 -0.01
C ILE A 33 -25.81 0.73 -0.13
N ALA A 34 -26.55 0.70 1.00
CA ALA A 34 -27.98 0.39 0.99
C ALA A 34 -28.80 1.47 0.28
N GLY A 35 -28.55 2.75 0.61
CA GLY A 35 -29.19 3.88 -0.07
C GLY A 35 -28.74 4.04 -1.52
N GLY A 36 -27.52 3.62 -1.85
CA GLY A 36 -27.01 3.58 -3.22
C GLY A 36 -27.69 2.54 -4.10
N MET A 37 -28.08 1.38 -3.53
CA MET A 37 -28.79 0.32 -4.27
C MET A 37 -30.21 0.72 -4.70
N GLU A 38 -30.84 1.64 -3.99
CA GLU A 38 -32.16 2.17 -4.36
C GLU A 38 -32.09 3.19 -5.52
N LYS A 39 -30.91 3.70 -5.83
CA LYS A 39 -30.65 4.72 -6.86
C LYS A 39 -29.73 4.23 -7.96
N LEU A 40 -29.98 3.02 -8.45
CA LEU A 40 -29.21 2.46 -9.56
C LEU A 40 -29.32 3.36 -10.79
N THR A 41 -28.20 3.86 -11.27
CA THR A 41 -28.10 4.66 -12.49
C THR A 41 -27.30 3.88 -13.51
N GLU A 42 -27.71 3.93 -14.77
CA GLU A 42 -26.92 3.37 -15.86
C GLU A 42 -25.62 4.16 -15.99
N LEU A 43 -24.48 3.50 -15.74
CA LEU A 43 -23.16 4.11 -15.85
C LEU A 43 -22.66 3.97 -17.29
N LYS A 44 -22.34 5.09 -17.93
CA LYS A 44 -21.75 5.13 -19.26
C LYS A 44 -20.23 5.24 -19.14
N VAL A 45 -19.49 4.68 -20.09
CA VAL A 45 -18.02 4.81 -20.13
C VAL A 45 -17.57 6.28 -20.14
N SER A 46 -18.37 7.17 -20.76
CA SER A 46 -18.14 8.62 -20.77
C SER A 46 -18.22 9.28 -19.38
N ASP A 47 -18.88 8.64 -18.41
CA ASP A 47 -18.99 9.14 -17.05
C ASP A 47 -17.71 8.80 -16.24
N LEU A 48 -16.97 7.76 -16.67
CA LEU A 48 -15.72 7.32 -16.07
C LEU A 48 -14.50 8.05 -16.63
N GLY A 49 -14.54 8.48 -17.91
CA GLY A 49 -13.41 9.14 -18.54
C GLY A 49 -13.76 9.80 -19.86
N LYS A 50 -13.03 10.87 -20.18
CA LYS A 50 -13.21 11.65 -21.41
C LYS A 50 -12.40 11.12 -22.59
N THR A 51 -11.35 10.34 -22.31
CA THR A 51 -10.42 9.84 -23.33
C THR A 51 -10.02 8.41 -23.04
N ILE A 52 -9.77 7.65 -24.10
CA ILE A 52 -9.17 6.32 -24.03
C ILE A 52 -7.79 6.42 -24.67
N ARG A 53 -6.79 5.89 -24.00
CA ARG A 53 -5.41 5.81 -24.51
C ARG A 53 -4.98 4.36 -24.57
N TYR A 54 -4.40 3.96 -25.69
CA TYR A 54 -3.77 2.66 -25.87
C TYR A 54 -2.27 2.80 -25.77
N ILE A 55 -1.62 2.01 -24.91
CA ILE A 55 -0.18 2.00 -24.72
C ILE A 55 0.32 0.61 -25.12
N PRO A 56 0.90 0.46 -26.32
CA PRO A 56 1.48 -0.82 -26.72
C PRO A 56 2.75 -1.06 -25.89
N LEU A 57 2.80 -2.19 -25.22
CA LEU A 57 3.99 -2.58 -24.45
C LEU A 57 5.04 -3.19 -25.39
N GLU A 58 6.29 -2.82 -25.19
CA GLU A 58 7.41 -3.38 -25.93
C GLU A 58 7.46 -4.91 -25.74
N THR A 59 7.67 -5.63 -26.85
CA THR A 59 7.71 -7.08 -26.86
C THR A 59 9.01 -7.53 -27.51
N THR A 60 9.93 -8.01 -26.67
CA THR A 60 11.24 -8.58 -27.07
C THR A 60 11.48 -9.85 -26.23
N ASP A 61 12.53 -10.60 -26.56
CA ASP A 61 12.90 -11.78 -25.78
C ASP A 61 13.18 -11.46 -24.29
N SER A 62 13.58 -10.23 -23.99
CA SER A 62 13.86 -9.77 -22.62
C SER A 62 12.63 -9.36 -21.83
N CYS A 63 11.51 -9.08 -22.49
CA CYS A 63 10.28 -8.58 -21.86
C CYS A 63 9.01 -9.26 -22.39
N LEU A 64 9.13 -10.53 -22.80
CA LEU A 64 8.00 -11.30 -23.25
C LEU A 64 7.03 -11.53 -22.10
N ILE A 65 5.81 -10.99 -22.26
CA ILE A 65 4.73 -11.16 -21.31
C ILE A 65 4.12 -12.55 -21.53
N GLY A 66 4.17 -13.39 -20.50
CA GLY A 66 3.57 -14.72 -20.54
C GLY A 66 2.06 -14.70 -20.31
N ASP A 67 1.49 -15.89 -20.14
CA ASP A 67 0.05 -16.07 -19.92
C ASP A 67 -0.43 -15.44 -18.61
N PHE A 68 -1.69 -15.00 -18.63
CA PHE A 68 -2.40 -14.45 -17.46
C PHE A 68 -1.65 -13.34 -16.71
N PRO A 69 -1.24 -12.27 -17.40
CA PRO A 69 -0.57 -11.17 -16.74
C PRO A 69 -1.53 -10.39 -15.84
N ASN A 70 -0.99 -9.97 -14.69
CA ASN A 70 -1.61 -8.96 -13.86
C ASN A 70 -0.92 -7.62 -14.13
N ILE A 71 -1.69 -6.53 -14.09
CA ILE A 71 -1.19 -5.20 -14.38
C ILE A 71 -1.47 -4.29 -13.18
N LYS A 72 -0.43 -3.57 -12.73
CA LYS A 72 -0.57 -2.46 -11.78
C LYS A 72 -0.04 -1.18 -12.42
N LEU A 73 -0.83 -0.11 -12.33
CA LEU A 73 -0.39 1.21 -12.72
C LEU A 73 0.30 1.87 -11.53
N LEU A 74 1.53 2.30 -11.72
CA LEU A 74 2.29 3.15 -10.83
C LEU A 74 2.21 4.60 -11.34
N ASP A 75 2.86 5.55 -10.67
CA ASP A 75 2.80 6.96 -11.05
C ASP A 75 3.26 7.18 -12.50
N ASP A 76 4.47 6.72 -12.83
CA ASP A 76 5.13 6.87 -14.13
C ASP A 76 5.43 5.53 -14.83
N LYS A 77 5.00 4.39 -14.28
CA LYS A 77 5.31 3.05 -14.79
C LYS A 77 4.09 2.16 -14.85
N ILE A 78 4.20 1.13 -15.68
CA ILE A 78 3.29 0.00 -15.72
C ILE A 78 4.05 -1.21 -15.21
N MET A 79 3.58 -1.81 -14.12
CA MET A 79 4.11 -3.06 -13.60
C MET A 79 3.26 -4.21 -14.12
N VAL A 80 3.90 -5.14 -14.82
CA VAL A 80 3.28 -6.35 -15.35
C VAL A 80 3.92 -7.56 -14.66
N TYR A 81 3.11 -8.40 -14.05
CA TYR A 81 3.62 -9.59 -13.38
C TYR A 81 2.72 -10.81 -13.63
N ASN A 82 3.32 -11.97 -13.62
CA ASN A 82 2.66 -13.28 -13.71
C ASN A 82 3.32 -14.25 -12.72
N GLY A 83 3.01 -15.54 -12.77
CA GLY A 83 3.60 -16.54 -11.86
C GLY A 83 5.13 -16.71 -11.95
N LYS A 84 5.81 -16.08 -12.93
CA LYS A 84 7.24 -16.30 -13.20
C LYS A 84 8.09 -15.05 -13.04
N GLN A 85 7.59 -13.88 -13.41
CA GLN A 85 8.38 -12.66 -13.53
C GLN A 85 7.57 -11.40 -13.20
N CYS A 86 8.26 -10.32 -12.87
CA CYS A 86 7.73 -8.99 -12.71
C CYS A 86 8.52 -8.01 -13.60
N LEU A 87 7.83 -7.30 -14.49
CA LEU A 87 8.40 -6.42 -15.50
C LEU A 87 7.91 -4.99 -15.27
N LEU A 88 8.78 -4.02 -15.48
CA LEU A 88 8.43 -2.59 -15.50
C LEU A 88 8.53 -2.02 -16.89
N PHE A 89 7.52 -1.24 -17.25
CA PHE A 89 7.43 -0.49 -18.50
C PHE A 89 7.18 0.98 -18.20
N ASP A 90 7.65 1.84 -19.07
CA ASP A 90 7.35 3.27 -19.04
C ASP A 90 5.87 3.51 -19.42
N LYS A 91 5.16 4.27 -18.59
CA LYS A 91 3.71 4.47 -18.73
C LYS A 91 3.34 5.35 -19.93
N GLU A 92 4.26 6.19 -20.39
CA GLU A 92 4.00 7.08 -21.52
C GLU A 92 4.26 6.41 -22.86
N THR A 93 5.30 5.62 -22.94
CA THR A 93 5.78 5.06 -24.21
C THR A 93 5.54 3.56 -24.33
N GLY A 94 5.26 2.84 -23.24
CA GLY A 94 5.19 1.40 -23.21
C GLY A 94 6.54 0.68 -23.35
N LYS A 95 7.66 1.42 -23.33
CA LYS A 95 8.99 0.84 -23.45
C LYS A 95 9.36 0.05 -22.20
N PHE A 96 10.04 -1.06 -22.41
CA PHE A 96 10.57 -1.89 -21.33
C PHE A 96 11.67 -1.14 -20.57
N ILE A 97 11.60 -1.17 -19.24
CA ILE A 97 12.59 -0.56 -18.33
C ILE A 97 13.50 -1.65 -17.78
N CYS A 98 12.93 -2.63 -17.07
CA CYS A 98 13.69 -3.71 -16.43
C CYS A 98 12.79 -4.85 -15.96
N SER A 99 13.40 -6.01 -15.70
CA SER A 99 12.84 -7.02 -14.81
C SER A 99 13.15 -6.64 -13.37
N VAL A 100 12.19 -6.82 -12.47
CA VAL A 100 12.39 -6.57 -11.04
C VAL A 100 12.73 -7.88 -10.37
N GLY A 101 13.97 -8.04 -9.97
CA GLY A 101 14.45 -9.24 -9.31
C GLY A 101 14.13 -10.53 -10.06
N HIS A 102 14.03 -11.61 -9.33
CA HIS A 102 13.66 -12.93 -9.89
C HIS A 102 13.00 -13.80 -8.83
N ARG A 103 12.27 -14.81 -9.28
CA ARG A 103 11.69 -15.82 -8.42
C ARG A 103 12.69 -16.94 -8.19
N GLY A 104 12.90 -17.35 -6.94
CA GLY A 104 13.84 -18.41 -6.58
C GLY A 104 13.99 -18.58 -5.07
N ASP A 105 15.03 -19.34 -4.69
CA ASP A 105 15.34 -19.65 -3.28
C ASP A 105 16.62 -18.97 -2.79
N ASP A 106 17.32 -18.23 -3.65
CA ASP A 106 18.54 -17.53 -3.27
C ASP A 106 18.22 -16.28 -2.39
N PRO A 107 19.22 -15.71 -1.72
CA PRO A 107 19.01 -14.62 -0.75
C PRO A 107 18.34 -13.35 -1.30
N GLU A 108 18.44 -13.10 -2.59
CA GLU A 108 17.85 -11.94 -3.25
C GLU A 108 16.52 -12.24 -3.94
N ALA A 109 16.14 -13.51 -4.08
CA ALA A 109 14.93 -13.92 -4.77
C ALA A 109 13.65 -13.68 -3.95
N TYR A 110 12.53 -13.57 -4.64
CA TYR A 110 11.19 -13.58 -4.05
C TYR A 110 10.46 -14.88 -4.34
N SER A 111 9.53 -15.26 -3.46
CA SER A 111 8.66 -16.44 -3.65
C SER A 111 7.42 -16.12 -4.49
N SER A 112 6.97 -14.86 -4.47
CA SER A 112 5.79 -14.36 -5.18
C SER A 112 6.13 -13.14 -6.02
N THR A 113 5.70 -13.13 -7.26
CA THR A 113 5.88 -12.03 -8.22
C THR A 113 4.93 -10.85 -7.99
N CYS A 114 3.96 -10.99 -7.08
CA CYS A 114 3.05 -9.91 -6.71
C CYS A 114 3.79 -8.90 -5.81
N GLY A 115 4.29 -7.83 -6.42
CA GLY A 115 4.97 -6.76 -5.73
C GLY A 115 4.03 -5.63 -5.30
N TYR A 116 4.49 -4.88 -4.31
CA TYR A 116 3.86 -3.66 -3.82
C TYR A 116 4.85 -2.50 -3.84
N LEU A 117 4.44 -1.36 -4.40
CA LEU A 117 5.23 -0.12 -4.37
C LEU A 117 4.90 0.67 -3.10
N ASN A 118 5.91 0.96 -2.29
CA ASN A 118 5.76 1.90 -1.19
C ASN A 118 5.92 3.33 -1.72
N PRO A 119 4.88 4.18 -1.66
CA PRO A 119 4.92 5.52 -2.23
C PRO A 119 5.88 6.47 -1.50
N LYS A 120 6.28 6.17 -0.26
CA LYS A 120 7.17 7.03 0.52
C LYS A 120 8.64 6.88 0.15
N ASN A 121 9.10 5.66 0.00
CA ASN A 121 10.51 5.37 -0.31
C ASN A 121 10.74 4.88 -1.74
N GLN A 122 9.66 4.73 -2.52
CA GLN A 122 9.70 4.33 -3.93
C GLN A 122 10.34 2.94 -4.17
N LEU A 123 10.31 2.07 -3.15
CA LEU A 123 10.80 0.70 -3.25
C LEU A 123 9.64 -0.27 -3.51
N LEU A 124 9.94 -1.31 -4.27
CA LEU A 124 9.05 -2.44 -4.51
C LEU A 124 9.33 -3.55 -3.50
N TYR A 125 8.28 -4.06 -2.89
CA TYR A 125 8.34 -5.09 -1.86
C TYR A 125 7.68 -6.36 -2.39
N PHE A 126 8.33 -7.49 -2.20
CA PHE A 126 7.85 -8.82 -2.63
C PHE A 126 7.95 -9.80 -1.47
N ASN A 127 7.01 -10.73 -1.40
CA ASN A 127 7.07 -11.82 -0.43
C ASN A 127 8.22 -12.76 -0.79
N ARG A 128 9.02 -13.12 0.22
CA ARG A 128 10.07 -14.12 0.13
C ARG A 128 9.72 -15.35 0.94
N ASP A 129 9.64 -15.18 2.25
CA ASP A 129 9.24 -16.19 3.22
C ASP A 129 8.03 -15.68 4.02
N PRO A 130 7.39 -16.51 4.84
CA PRO A 130 6.25 -16.08 5.64
C PRO A 130 6.50 -14.79 6.43
N ASN A 131 7.74 -14.57 6.86
CA ASN A 131 8.12 -13.44 7.71
C ASN A 131 9.14 -12.51 7.05
N GLN A 132 9.35 -12.62 5.74
CA GLN A 132 10.35 -11.81 5.04
C GLN A 132 9.79 -11.18 3.78
N LEU A 133 10.14 -9.90 3.59
CA LEU A 133 9.94 -9.17 2.36
C LEU A 133 11.30 -8.81 1.76
N VAL A 134 11.47 -9.06 0.49
CA VAL A 134 12.61 -8.58 -0.27
C VAL A 134 12.24 -7.25 -0.94
N LYS A 135 13.21 -6.33 -0.99
CA LYS A 135 13.03 -4.99 -1.56
C LYS A 135 13.86 -4.83 -2.82
N TYR A 136 13.29 -4.12 -3.79
CA TYR A 136 14.00 -3.69 -5.00
C TYR A 136 13.70 -2.23 -5.29
N ASP A 137 14.62 -1.54 -5.97
CA ASP A 137 14.35 -0.23 -6.54
C ASP A 137 13.56 -0.36 -7.86
N GLN A 138 13.11 0.77 -8.39
CA GLN A 138 12.38 0.81 -9.65
C GLN A 138 13.28 0.66 -10.90
N LYS A 139 14.56 0.34 -10.71
CA LYS A 139 15.50 -0.08 -11.75
C LYS A 139 15.77 -1.59 -11.72
N GLY A 140 15.09 -2.31 -10.80
CA GLY A 140 15.25 -3.74 -10.62
C GLY A 140 16.39 -4.15 -9.72
N ASN A 141 17.13 -3.23 -9.09
CA ASN A 141 18.25 -3.56 -8.22
C ASN A 141 17.76 -3.98 -6.82
N PHE A 142 18.41 -4.99 -6.28
CA PHE A 142 18.15 -5.46 -4.92
C PHE A 142 18.47 -4.36 -3.88
N ALA A 143 17.55 -4.12 -2.97
CA ALA A 143 17.64 -3.08 -1.94
C ALA A 143 17.57 -3.62 -0.50
N GLY A 144 17.63 -4.95 -0.33
CA GLY A 144 17.70 -5.60 0.97
C GLY A 144 16.45 -6.41 1.33
N VAL A 145 16.45 -6.94 2.55
CA VAL A 145 15.37 -7.76 3.12
C VAL A 145 14.85 -7.11 4.39
N ILE A 146 13.54 -7.21 4.62
CA ILE A 146 12.90 -6.89 5.89
C ILE A 146 12.40 -8.18 6.51
N THR A 147 12.73 -8.41 7.78
CA THR A 147 12.13 -9.47 8.57
C THR A 147 10.99 -8.89 9.39
N ILE A 148 9.80 -9.47 9.22
CA ILE A 148 8.61 -9.12 9.98
C ILE A 148 8.65 -9.93 11.28
N PRO A 149 8.64 -9.28 12.46
CA PRO A 149 8.58 -10.01 13.72
C PRO A 149 7.33 -10.89 13.77
N SER A 150 7.50 -12.17 14.04
CA SER A 150 6.38 -13.03 14.41
C SER A 150 5.89 -12.64 15.79
N PRO A 151 4.59 -12.39 16.02
CA PRO A 151 4.09 -12.21 17.36
C PRO A 151 4.36 -13.49 18.16
N GLU A 152 4.96 -13.35 19.35
CA GLU A 152 5.10 -14.46 20.29
C GLU A 152 3.69 -14.87 20.73
N THR A 153 3.23 -16.02 20.28
CA THR A 153 1.95 -16.55 20.67
C THR A 153 2.12 -17.42 21.90
N SER A 154 1.57 -16.97 23.01
CA SER A 154 1.48 -17.78 24.26
C SER A 154 0.47 -18.94 24.16
N THR A 155 -0.26 -19.07 23.07
CA THR A 155 -1.23 -20.14 22.81
C THR A 155 -1.19 -20.58 21.35
N GLY A 156 -0.73 -21.79 21.16
CA GLY A 156 -0.30 -22.43 19.90
C GLY A 156 -1.23 -22.51 18.70
N ASN A 157 -2.15 -21.59 18.45
CA ASN A 157 -3.06 -21.63 17.30
C ASN A 157 -3.49 -20.27 16.75
N ILE A 158 -2.64 -19.24 16.84
CA ILE A 158 -2.93 -18.03 16.06
C ILE A 158 -2.39 -18.26 14.66
N GLN A 159 -3.26 -18.40 13.69
CA GLN A 159 -2.91 -18.22 12.29
C GLN A 159 -2.50 -16.75 12.16
N ILE A 160 -1.20 -16.51 12.08
CA ILE A 160 -0.71 -15.20 11.66
C ILE A 160 -1.28 -15.02 10.25
N ASN A 161 -2.19 -14.07 10.09
CA ASN A 161 -2.54 -13.60 8.76
C ASN A 161 -1.23 -13.13 8.17
N ARG A 162 -0.65 -13.98 7.32
CA ARG A 162 0.51 -13.60 6.52
C ARG A 162 0.12 -12.29 5.85
N PRO A 163 1.02 -11.29 5.76
CA PRO A 163 0.81 -10.21 4.82
C PRO A 163 0.56 -10.89 3.48
N GLY A 164 -0.71 -11.18 3.23
CA GLY A 164 -1.14 -11.84 2.02
C GLY A 164 -0.94 -10.90 0.85
N MET A 165 -1.40 -11.29 -0.32
CA MET A 165 -1.37 -10.45 -1.53
C MET A 165 -1.98 -9.04 -1.35
N ASN A 166 -2.60 -8.77 -0.19
CA ASN A 166 -3.25 -7.51 0.17
C ASN A 166 -2.56 -6.73 1.30
N GLY A 167 -1.39 -7.19 1.78
CA GLY A 167 -0.64 -6.45 2.78
C GLY A 167 -0.08 -5.15 2.23
N PHE A 168 -0.24 -4.05 2.97
CA PHE A 168 0.28 -2.74 2.62
C PHE A 168 1.49 -2.41 3.47
N VAL A 169 2.60 -2.04 2.82
CA VAL A 169 3.79 -1.53 3.51
C VAL A 169 3.71 -0.01 3.54
N PHE A 170 3.44 0.56 4.71
CA PHE A 170 3.35 2.02 4.89
C PHE A 170 4.71 2.67 5.07
N SER A 171 5.65 1.95 5.65
CA SER A 171 7.04 2.37 5.84
C SER A 171 7.89 1.12 6.11
N ASP A 172 9.21 1.29 6.23
CA ASP A 172 10.10 0.20 6.66
C ASP A 172 9.78 -0.31 8.09
N SER A 173 8.93 0.39 8.83
CA SER A 173 8.56 0.07 10.22
C SER A 173 7.12 -0.36 10.41
N ILE A 174 6.22 -0.16 9.41
CA ILE A 174 4.78 -0.40 9.55
C ILE A 174 4.30 -1.22 8.36
N ILE A 175 3.86 -2.43 8.65
CA ILE A 175 3.21 -3.34 7.71
C ILE A 175 1.82 -3.63 8.25
N ILE A 176 0.80 -3.41 7.42
CA ILE A 176 -0.59 -3.73 7.72
C ILE A 176 -1.02 -4.82 6.73
N GLY A 177 -1.52 -5.93 7.24
CA GLY A 177 -2.04 -7.05 6.46
C GLY A 177 -3.47 -7.37 6.83
#